data_5c9a5266e433c43452a23312ea48fe3e
#
_entry.id   5c9a5266e433c43452a23312ea48fe3e
#
_cell.length_a   1.000
_cell.length_b   1.000
_cell.length_c   1.000
_cell.angle_alpha   90.00
_cell.angle_beta   90.00
_cell.angle_gamma   90.00
#
_symmetry.space_group_name_H-M   'P 1'
#
loop_
_entity.id
_entity.type
_entity.pdbx_description
1 polymer ?
#
loop_
_entity_poly.entity_id
_entity_poly.type
_entity_poly.pdbx_seq_one_letter_code
_entity_poly.pdbx_strand_id
1 'polypeptide(L)'
;MGLFKRLSVKVRLILIAIAACILLILYSYFVADWVQTRITDAQMTKVDQRYMIATEYRPFVNYDVWYRFKFNSGTVQNEAIRLKGKTVRIKKYGWRIPLFSKYENVVKIEEVK
;
A
#
# COMPACT_ATOMS: atom_id res chain seq x y z
N MET A 1 -16.47 -23.86 -19.29
CA MET A 1 -17.60 -22.90 -19.30
C MET A 1 -18.98 -23.53 -19.24
N GLY A 2 -19.10 -24.83 -19.47
CA GLY A 2 -20.39 -25.53 -19.43
C GLY A 2 -21.11 -25.42 -18.09
N LEU A 3 -20.36 -25.48 -16.96
CA LEU A 3 -20.94 -25.36 -15.63
C LEU A 3 -21.56 -23.98 -15.42
N PHE A 4 -20.87 -22.91 -15.82
CA PHE A 4 -21.37 -21.53 -15.69
C PHE A 4 -22.66 -21.35 -16.51
N LYS A 5 -22.74 -21.91 -17.70
CA LYS A 5 -23.93 -21.84 -18.55
C LYS A 5 -25.14 -22.55 -17.97
N ARG A 6 -24.92 -23.54 -17.09
CA ARG A 6 -26.00 -24.29 -16.44
C ARG A 6 -26.60 -23.55 -15.25
N LEU A 7 -25.99 -22.48 -14.78
CA LEU A 7 -26.49 -21.70 -13.67
C LEU A 7 -27.61 -20.78 -14.13
N SER A 8 -28.52 -20.44 -13.21
CA SER A 8 -29.59 -19.48 -13.49
C SER A 8 -28.96 -18.10 -13.78
N VAL A 9 -29.71 -17.26 -14.51
CA VAL A 9 -29.27 -15.89 -14.81
C VAL A 9 -28.96 -15.11 -13.53
N LYS A 10 -29.83 -15.27 -12.50
CA LYS A 10 -29.64 -14.60 -11.21
C LYS A 10 -28.33 -14.99 -10.55
N VAL A 11 -28.00 -16.28 -10.53
CA VAL A 11 -26.74 -16.78 -9.95
C VAL A 11 -25.55 -16.28 -10.75
N ARG A 12 -25.63 -16.27 -12.09
CA ARG A 12 -24.55 -15.74 -12.95
C ARG A 12 -24.27 -14.27 -12.65
N LEU A 13 -25.32 -13.46 -12.50
CA LEU A 13 -25.17 -12.04 -12.18
C LEU A 13 -24.49 -11.82 -10.82
N ILE A 14 -24.86 -12.63 -9.82
CA ILE A 14 -24.24 -12.58 -8.49
C ILE A 14 -22.74 -12.91 -8.58
N LEU A 15 -22.40 -13.98 -9.31
CA LEU A 15 -20.99 -14.38 -9.47
C LEU A 15 -20.17 -13.31 -10.20
N ILE A 16 -20.74 -12.67 -11.23
CA ILE A 16 -20.08 -11.58 -11.95
C ILE A 16 -19.86 -10.40 -11.02
N ALA A 17 -20.85 -10.04 -10.20
CA ALA A 17 -20.71 -8.94 -9.24
C ALA A 17 -19.62 -9.23 -8.20
N ILE A 18 -19.56 -10.46 -7.68
CA ILE A 18 -18.52 -10.87 -6.73
C ILE A 18 -17.14 -10.78 -7.38
N ALA A 19 -17.00 -11.29 -8.61
CA ALA A 19 -15.73 -11.24 -9.33
C ALA A 19 -15.28 -9.79 -9.58
N ALA A 20 -16.20 -8.90 -9.97
CA ALA A 20 -15.91 -7.49 -10.18
C ALA A 20 -15.45 -6.82 -8.89
N CYS A 21 -16.09 -7.11 -7.75
CA CYS A 21 -15.68 -6.57 -6.45
C CYS A 21 -14.29 -7.04 -6.06
N ILE A 22 -13.98 -8.32 -6.28
CA ILE A 22 -12.65 -8.87 -5.99
C ILE A 22 -11.59 -8.18 -6.86
N LEU A 23 -11.87 -7.99 -8.16
CA LEU A 23 -10.94 -7.31 -9.07
C LEU A 23 -10.71 -5.85 -8.66
N LEU A 24 -11.75 -5.14 -8.24
CA LEU A 24 -11.61 -3.76 -7.75
C LEU A 24 -10.76 -3.68 -6.48
N ILE A 25 -10.96 -4.62 -5.56
CA ILE A 25 -10.18 -4.69 -4.32
C ILE A 25 -8.70 -4.95 -4.65
N LEU A 26 -8.42 -5.92 -5.51
CA LEU A 26 -7.06 -6.23 -5.94
C LEU A 26 -6.42 -5.05 -6.67
N TYR A 27 -7.15 -4.39 -7.55
CA TYR A 27 -6.68 -3.20 -8.25
C TYR A 27 -6.28 -2.11 -7.25
N SER A 28 -7.14 -1.78 -6.31
CA SER A 28 -6.87 -0.74 -5.32
C SER A 28 -5.68 -1.09 -4.43
N TYR A 29 -5.48 -2.37 -4.13
CA TYR A 29 -4.42 -2.83 -3.24
C TYR A 29 -3.06 -2.87 -3.93
N PHE A 30 -3.01 -3.29 -5.20
CA PHE A 30 -1.74 -3.50 -5.92
C PHE A 30 -1.28 -2.31 -6.74
N VAL A 31 -2.18 -1.41 -7.12
CA VAL A 31 -1.78 -0.21 -7.86
C VAL A 31 -1.11 0.78 -6.92
N ALA A 32 0.09 1.20 -7.29
CA ALA A 32 0.87 2.14 -6.50
C ALA A 32 0.73 3.56 -7.03
N ASP A 33 0.66 4.52 -6.12
CA ASP A 33 0.59 5.95 -6.43
C ASP A 33 1.77 6.70 -5.84
N TRP A 34 2.05 7.88 -6.39
CA TRP A 34 3.05 8.79 -5.86
C TRP A 34 2.41 9.94 -5.10
N VAL A 35 3.02 10.31 -3.99
CA VAL A 35 2.62 11.51 -3.23
C VAL A 35 3.87 12.30 -2.89
N GLN A 36 3.79 13.63 -2.99
CA GLN A 36 4.88 14.53 -2.58
C GLN A 36 4.57 15.09 -1.21
N THR A 37 5.53 14.93 -0.28
CA THR A 37 5.37 15.39 1.11
C THR A 37 6.75 15.56 1.74
N ARG A 38 6.79 15.98 3.02
CA ARG A 38 8.02 16.07 3.80
C ARG A 38 7.99 15.01 4.89
N ILE A 39 9.08 14.28 5.05
CA ILE A 39 9.22 13.30 6.13
C ILE A 39 9.50 14.04 7.43
N THR A 40 8.65 13.82 8.45
CA THR A 40 8.79 14.45 9.76
C THR A 40 9.50 13.54 10.75
N ASP A 41 9.32 12.23 10.63
CA ASP A 41 9.99 11.25 11.48
C ASP A 41 10.07 9.88 10.82
N ALA A 42 11.18 9.17 11.07
CA ALA A 42 11.37 7.80 10.65
C ALA A 42 12.46 7.18 11.51
N GLN A 43 12.28 5.92 11.94
CA GLN A 43 13.22 5.23 12.81
C GLN A 43 13.35 3.77 12.40
N MET A 44 14.46 3.13 12.76
CA MET A 44 14.67 1.70 12.51
C MET A 44 13.99 0.81 13.57
N THR A 45 13.09 1.37 14.37
CA THR A 45 12.29 0.64 15.34
C THR A 45 10.96 0.23 14.72
N LYS A 46 10.64 -1.06 14.80
CA LYS A 46 9.38 -1.60 14.27
C LYS A 46 8.27 -1.55 15.32
N VAL A 47 7.06 -1.22 14.88
CA VAL A 47 5.84 -1.34 15.67
C VAL A 47 4.98 -2.39 14.98
N ASP A 48 4.61 -3.46 15.69
CA ASP A 48 3.87 -4.61 15.13
C ASP A 48 4.53 -5.17 13.86
N GLN A 49 5.88 -5.32 13.90
CA GLN A 49 6.71 -5.82 12.82
C GLN A 49 6.71 -4.94 11.57
N ARG A 50 6.33 -3.67 11.71
CA ARG A 50 6.32 -2.70 10.62
C ARG A 50 7.12 -1.46 11.00
N TYR A 51 7.88 -0.92 10.04
CA TYR A 51 8.46 0.40 10.20
C TYR A 51 7.40 1.46 9.94
N MET A 52 7.49 2.58 10.67
CA MET A 52 6.60 3.72 10.49
C MET A 52 7.36 4.89 9.90
N ILE A 53 6.73 5.60 8.97
CA ILE A 53 7.25 6.83 8.38
C ILE A 53 6.18 7.91 8.56
N ALA A 54 6.49 8.91 9.40
CA ALA A 54 5.60 10.04 9.60
C ALA A 54 5.91 11.14 8.58
N THR A 55 4.88 11.75 8.01
CA THR A 55 5.00 12.84 7.06
C THR A 55 4.01 13.95 7.40
N GLU A 56 4.18 15.12 6.77
CA GLU A 56 3.23 16.23 6.91
C GLU A 56 1.85 15.89 6.32
N TYR A 57 1.81 14.95 5.38
CA TYR A 57 0.57 14.51 4.74
C TYR A 57 -0.20 13.53 5.63
N ARG A 58 0.40 12.37 5.92
CA ARG A 58 -0.16 11.34 6.81
C ARG A 58 0.90 10.27 7.08
N PRO A 59 0.72 9.45 8.13
CA PRO A 59 1.68 8.38 8.40
C PRO A 59 1.55 7.24 7.38
N PHE A 60 2.70 6.60 7.10
CA PHE A 60 2.79 5.42 6.26
C PHE A 60 3.46 4.30 7.03
N VAL A 61 3.21 3.06 6.61
CA VAL A 61 3.97 1.91 7.08
C VAL A 61 4.97 1.48 6.00
N ASN A 62 5.97 0.72 6.42
CA ASN A 62 6.98 0.17 5.53
C ASN A 62 7.33 -1.24 6.00
N TYR A 63 6.91 -2.25 5.26
CA TYR A 63 7.17 -3.64 5.60
C TYR A 63 7.30 -4.48 4.33
N ASP A 64 7.96 -5.64 4.45
CA ASP A 64 8.13 -6.55 3.32
C ASP A 64 6.82 -7.26 3.00
N VAL A 65 6.55 -7.41 1.69
CA VAL A 65 5.35 -8.08 1.20
C VAL A 65 5.78 -9.09 0.14
N TRP A 66 5.76 -10.37 0.51
CA TRP A 66 6.25 -11.44 -0.35
C TRP A 66 5.44 -11.58 -1.64
N TYR A 67 4.13 -11.41 -1.58
CA TYR A 67 3.26 -11.56 -2.76
C TYR A 67 3.36 -10.38 -3.74
N ARG A 68 4.07 -9.30 -3.36
CA ARG A 68 4.41 -8.18 -4.25
C ARG A 68 5.90 -8.15 -4.56
N PHE A 69 6.64 -9.16 -4.13
CA PHE A 69 8.09 -9.21 -4.27
C PHE A 69 8.79 -7.99 -3.66
N LYS A 70 8.22 -7.47 -2.58
CA LYS A 70 8.83 -6.36 -1.84
C LYS A 70 9.64 -6.91 -0.68
N PHE A 71 10.96 -6.77 -0.76
CA PHE A 71 11.89 -7.25 0.26
C PHE A 71 12.89 -6.16 0.67
N ASN A 72 12.56 -4.89 0.43
CA ASN A 72 13.46 -3.76 0.59
C ASN A 72 13.08 -2.81 1.73
N SER A 73 12.26 -3.27 2.71
CA SER A 73 11.78 -2.37 3.77
C SER A 73 12.91 -1.73 4.57
N GLY A 74 13.98 -2.46 4.86
CA GLY A 74 15.13 -1.90 5.55
C GLY A 74 15.82 -0.80 4.76
N THR A 75 15.99 -0.98 3.45
CA THR A 75 16.58 0.02 2.56
C THR A 75 15.69 1.27 2.47
N VAL A 76 14.38 1.08 2.30
CA VAL A 76 13.42 2.18 2.24
C VAL A 76 13.41 2.95 3.54
N GLN A 77 13.47 2.26 4.69
CA GLN A 77 13.49 2.93 5.99
C GLN A 77 14.77 3.74 6.18
N ASN A 78 15.92 3.24 5.76
CA ASN A 78 17.18 4.00 5.76
C ASN A 78 17.07 5.26 4.92
N GLU A 79 16.46 5.18 3.74
CA GLU A 79 16.23 6.33 2.89
C GLU A 79 15.32 7.36 3.57
N ALA A 80 14.27 6.90 4.25
CA ALA A 80 13.35 7.77 4.98
C ALA A 80 14.09 8.52 6.10
N ILE A 81 14.96 7.84 6.84
CA ILE A 81 15.75 8.44 7.91
C ILE A 81 16.72 9.47 7.33
N ARG A 82 17.42 9.12 6.25
CA ARG A 82 18.37 10.02 5.58
C ARG A 82 17.69 11.27 5.04
N LEU A 83 16.46 11.15 4.56
CA LEU A 83 15.69 12.24 3.96
C LEU A 83 14.76 12.96 4.94
N LYS A 84 14.87 12.65 6.23
CA LYS A 84 14.08 13.30 7.27
C LYS A 84 14.25 14.83 7.20
N GLY A 85 13.11 15.54 7.20
CA GLY A 85 13.09 17.00 7.08
C GLY A 85 13.15 17.51 5.64
N LYS A 86 13.32 16.64 4.66
CA LYS A 86 13.38 17.01 3.25
C LYS A 86 12.09 16.71 2.52
N THR A 87 11.82 17.43 1.44
CA THR A 87 10.67 17.16 0.57
C THR A 87 10.99 15.96 -0.30
N VAL A 88 10.09 15.01 -0.34
CA VAL A 88 10.26 13.74 -1.05
C VAL A 88 9.00 13.37 -1.82
N ARG A 89 9.17 12.48 -2.79
CA ARG A 89 8.07 11.77 -3.44
C ARG A 89 8.06 10.34 -2.93
N ILE A 90 6.91 9.90 -2.45
CA ILE A 90 6.73 8.56 -1.88
C ILE A 90 5.82 7.75 -2.80
N LYS A 91 6.29 6.59 -3.23
CA LYS A 91 5.47 5.61 -3.94
C LYS A 91 4.85 4.69 -2.91
N LYS A 92 3.53 4.65 -2.87
CA LYS A 92 2.77 3.94 -1.86
C LYS A 92 1.67 3.10 -2.49
N TYR A 93 1.19 2.10 -1.76
CA TYR A 93 0.03 1.30 -2.18
C TYR A 93 -0.79 0.90 -0.96
N GLY A 94 -1.99 0.36 -1.22
CA GLY A 94 -2.90 -0.08 -0.18
C GLY A 94 -3.88 1.00 0.21
N TRP A 95 -4.63 0.75 1.28
CA TRP A 95 -5.67 1.64 1.75
C TRP A 95 -5.34 2.19 3.13
N ARG A 96 -5.65 3.47 3.33
CA ARG A 96 -5.62 4.11 4.63
C ARG A 96 -7.00 3.93 5.28
N ILE A 97 -7.10 3.02 6.25
CA ILE A 97 -8.35 2.77 6.99
C ILE A 97 -8.09 3.07 8.47
N PRO A 98 -8.41 4.30 8.94
CA PRO A 98 -8.11 4.70 10.33
C PRO A 98 -8.80 3.79 11.36
N LEU A 99 -10.03 3.36 11.09
CA LEU A 99 -10.82 2.53 11.99
C LEU A 99 -10.10 1.21 12.35
N PHE A 100 -9.34 0.65 11.40
CA PHE A 100 -8.60 -0.60 11.58
C PHE A 100 -7.10 -0.36 11.73
N SER A 101 -6.68 0.87 11.95
CA SER A 101 -5.26 1.27 12.02
C SER A 101 -4.46 0.78 10.81
N LYS A 102 -5.10 0.76 9.65
CA LYS A 102 -4.46 0.33 8.42
C LYS A 102 -3.89 1.54 7.69
N TYR A 103 -2.59 1.48 7.38
CA TYR A 103 -1.87 2.54 6.71
C TYR A 103 -1.36 2.06 5.35
N GLU A 104 -1.12 3.01 4.44
CA GLU A 104 -0.54 2.70 3.15
C GLU A 104 0.93 2.29 3.30
N ASN A 105 1.38 1.29 2.52
CA ASN A 105 2.74 0.78 2.57
C ASN A 105 3.61 1.51 1.55
N VAL A 106 4.81 1.92 1.97
CA VAL A 106 5.76 2.64 1.13
C VAL A 106 6.60 1.64 0.33
N VAL A 107 6.70 1.84 -0.97
CA VAL A 107 7.51 1.01 -1.86
C VAL A 107 8.84 1.69 -2.18
N LYS A 108 8.84 3.01 -2.37
CA LYS A 108 10.01 3.76 -2.80
C LYS A 108 9.91 5.21 -2.34
N ILE A 109 11.06 5.81 -2.06
CA ILE A 109 11.16 7.23 -1.69
C ILE A 109 12.20 7.88 -2.60
N GLU A 110 11.87 9.05 -3.16
CA GLU A 110 12.79 9.84 -3.98
C GLU A 110 12.85 11.26 -3.45
N GLU A 111 14.05 11.82 -3.37
CA GLU A 111 14.24 13.22 -2.98
C GLU A 111 13.79 14.13 -4.10
N VAL A 112 13.03 15.18 -3.74
CA VAL A 112 12.65 16.23 -4.67
C VAL A 112 13.70 17.33 -4.61
N LYS A 113 14.36 17.57 -5.74
CA LYS A 113 15.41 18.59 -5.84
C LYS A 113 14.88 19.85 -6.49
#